data_87f5ff3fcba9a068fceacfdabaa50f58
#
_entry.id   87f5ff3fcba9a068fceacfdabaa50f58
#
_cell.length_a   1.000
_cell.length_b   1.000
_cell.length_c   1.000
_cell.angle_alpha   90.00
_cell.angle_beta   90.00
_cell.angle_gamma   90.00
#
_symmetry.space_group_name_H-M   'P 1'
#
loop_
_entity.id
_entity.type
_entity.pdbx_description
1 polymer ?
#
loop_
_entity_poly.entity_id
_entity_poly.type
_entity_poly.pdbx_seq_one_letter_code
_entity_poly.pdbx_strand_id
1 'polypeptide(L)'
;QGVLASVAYAVGVGGAGMYQWSVELRGYISNETGKAPVAYLWVPEGCKKVNAVILSQQNMTEEAIYKNAHFQAKMKKLGVAMVWVAPAFNNNWDPTSGAQQIFEALMPCLADQSGHAEIAKAPIIPLGHSAQATFPWNFAAWNANRTLCIISFHGDAPRTNLCGYGAANVEWGRNRNIDGIPGLMVEGEYEWWEARVRPALAFRMMYPESCISFLCDTGRGHFDCGDRTADYIAKFIEKSLQQRLNEDGTLRKLNPKDGYLAERFHSDMIGTDGADKGKAPEAASTSRPAPVPYALYKGDKHDAFWYFDKEMAQLTEARYKETAGKQVQYVGFEYQGKLIPFNEKAQGGMQIRIAETNANGSTDNPTLKLPIRIQLKAVYTDASHNNVAAAHGTRKPYIEVVSGPLKKIDDTTFEVYPYEAGWDNPRRSFTAWVIAVADADGTYKGAVQPLRIDLR
;
A
#
# COMPACT_ATOMS: atom_id res chain seq x y z
N GLN A 1 -11.51 -26.58 12.01
CA GLN A 1 -10.12 -26.92 11.68
C GLN A 1 -9.90 -26.59 10.22
N GLY A 2 -9.20 -25.48 9.95
CA GLY A 2 -8.81 -25.13 8.60
C GLY A 2 -7.84 -26.17 8.06
N VAL A 3 -8.17 -26.78 6.94
CA VAL A 3 -7.29 -27.72 6.27
C VAL A 3 -6.61 -27.00 5.12
N LEU A 4 -5.29 -26.91 5.18
CA LEU A 4 -4.49 -26.43 4.08
C LEU A 4 -4.08 -27.61 3.22
N ALA A 5 -4.30 -27.50 1.94
CA ALA A 5 -3.71 -28.42 0.99
C ALA A 5 -2.61 -27.68 0.24
N SER A 6 -1.44 -28.27 0.19
CA SER A 6 -0.42 -27.82 -0.72
C SER A 6 -0.92 -28.00 -2.15
N VAL A 7 -0.78 -26.96 -2.94
CA VAL A 7 -0.93 -27.01 -4.39
C VAL A 7 0.47 -26.86 -4.98
N ALA A 8 0.75 -27.60 -5.98
CA ALA A 8 2.01 -27.52 -6.65
C ALA A 8 2.39 -26.13 -7.08
N TYR A 9 3.01 -25.50 -7.52
CA TYR A 9 3.54 -24.23 -7.86
C TYR A 9 2.52 -23.24 -8.40
N ALA A 10 2.56 -22.01 -7.94
CA ALA A 10 2.13 -20.86 -8.73
C ALA A 10 3.34 -20.38 -9.53
N VAL A 11 3.81 -21.17 -10.45
CA VAL A 11 4.79 -20.68 -11.40
C VAL A 11 4.10 -19.66 -12.28
N GLY A 12 4.63 -18.46 -12.35
CA GLY A 12 4.07 -17.43 -13.18
C GLY A 12 3.92 -17.88 -14.61
N VAL A 13 2.68 -18.03 -15.04
CA VAL A 13 2.35 -18.39 -16.40
C VAL A 13 2.41 -17.13 -17.25
N GLY A 14 3.03 -17.18 -18.40
CA GLY A 14 3.17 -16.04 -19.30
C GLY A 14 4.15 -14.96 -18.81
N GLY A 15 5.01 -15.27 -17.84
CA GLY A 15 6.02 -14.34 -17.31
C GLY A 15 5.47 -13.26 -16.38
N ALA A 16 4.18 -13.31 -16.05
CA ALA A 16 3.55 -12.37 -15.13
C ALA A 16 3.71 -12.78 -13.66
N GLY A 17 3.93 -14.04 -13.38
CA GLY A 17 4.07 -14.55 -12.01
C GLY A 17 5.48 -14.41 -11.47
N MET A 18 5.61 -13.86 -10.28
CA MET A 18 6.86 -13.77 -9.54
C MET A 18 6.99 -14.86 -8.47
N TYR A 19 5.89 -15.52 -8.12
CA TYR A 19 5.79 -16.43 -6.99
C TYR A 19 6.24 -17.84 -7.37
N GLN A 20 6.98 -18.50 -6.47
CA GLN A 20 7.47 -19.87 -6.69
C GLN A 20 6.56 -20.93 -6.13
N TRP A 21 5.80 -20.62 -5.10
CA TRP A 21 4.92 -21.58 -4.42
C TRP A 21 3.54 -21.01 -4.17
N SER A 22 2.57 -21.89 -4.03
CA SER A 22 1.23 -21.50 -3.65
C SER A 22 0.56 -22.56 -2.76
N VAL A 23 -0.37 -22.10 -1.92
CA VAL A 23 -1.18 -22.92 -1.04
C VAL A 23 -2.63 -22.46 -1.11
N GLU A 24 -3.56 -23.38 -1.35
CA GLU A 24 -4.98 -23.08 -1.30
C GLU A 24 -5.48 -23.10 0.16
N LEU A 25 -6.22 -22.06 0.55
CA LEU A 25 -6.81 -21.91 1.88
C LEU A 25 -8.16 -22.60 1.96
N ARG A 26 -8.18 -23.92 2.01
CA ARG A 26 -9.39 -24.75 1.90
C ARG A 26 -10.25 -24.55 3.13
N GLY A 27 -10.54 -24.20 3.92
CA GLY A 27 -11.45 -24.04 5.06
C GLY A 27 -12.14 -22.68 5.06
N TYR A 28 -11.85 -21.87 4.04
CA TYR A 28 -12.41 -20.53 3.92
C TYR A 28 -12.94 -20.31 2.52
N ILE A 29 -14.13 -19.79 2.42
CA ILE A 29 -14.74 -19.38 1.16
C ILE A 29 -14.88 -17.87 1.15
N SER A 30 -14.22 -17.21 0.22
CA SER A 30 -14.33 -15.76 0.05
C SER A 30 -15.75 -15.36 -0.32
N ASN A 31 -16.30 -14.41 0.40
CA ASN A 31 -17.61 -13.81 0.07
C ASN A 31 -17.58 -13.06 -1.26
N GLU A 32 -16.41 -12.66 -1.72
CA GLU A 32 -16.26 -11.95 -3.00
C GLU A 32 -16.37 -12.88 -4.19
N THR A 33 -15.85 -14.09 -4.09
CA THR A 33 -15.68 -14.97 -5.26
C THR A 33 -16.40 -16.30 -5.15
N GLY A 34 -16.84 -16.73 -3.97
CA GLY A 34 -17.35 -18.05 -3.73
C GLY A 34 -16.29 -19.17 -3.83
N LYS A 35 -15.00 -18.80 -3.87
CA LYS A 35 -13.87 -19.72 -3.98
C LYS A 35 -12.96 -19.61 -2.76
N ALA A 36 -12.16 -20.64 -2.52
CA ALA A 36 -11.10 -20.59 -1.53
C ALA A 36 -9.99 -19.65 -2.00
N PRO A 37 -9.45 -18.79 -1.12
CA PRO A 37 -8.27 -17.98 -1.45
C PRO A 37 -7.05 -18.87 -1.66
N VAL A 38 -6.10 -18.33 -2.44
CA VAL A 38 -4.78 -18.94 -2.64
C VAL A 38 -3.72 -17.98 -2.11
N ALA A 39 -2.81 -18.51 -1.31
CA ALA A 39 -1.64 -17.77 -0.85
C ALA A 39 -0.45 -18.10 -1.74
N TYR A 40 0.19 -17.07 -2.25
CA TYR A 40 1.38 -17.15 -3.11
C TYR A 40 2.60 -16.68 -2.34
N LEU A 41 3.71 -17.41 -2.46
CA LEU A 41 4.97 -17.07 -1.79
C LEU A 41 6.06 -16.72 -2.80
N TRP A 42 6.68 -15.58 -2.56
CA TRP A 42 7.92 -15.19 -3.22
C TRP A 42 9.07 -15.19 -2.21
N VAL A 43 10.11 -15.93 -2.52
CA VAL A 43 11.38 -15.89 -1.78
C VAL A 43 12.45 -15.33 -2.71
N PRO A 44 13.25 -14.35 -2.28
CA PRO A 44 14.31 -13.80 -3.12
C PRO A 44 15.27 -14.89 -3.63
N GLU A 45 15.67 -14.80 -4.87
CA GLU A 45 16.63 -15.72 -5.46
C GLU A 45 17.93 -15.76 -4.66
N GLY A 46 18.41 -16.95 -4.36
CA GLY A 46 19.61 -17.16 -3.58
C GLY A 46 19.50 -16.88 -2.09
N CYS A 47 18.30 -16.61 -1.58
CA CYS A 47 18.06 -16.41 -0.16
C CYS A 47 18.28 -17.70 0.61
N LYS A 48 19.28 -17.72 1.51
CA LYS A 48 19.58 -18.91 2.33
C LYS A 48 18.68 -18.98 3.57
N LYS A 49 18.37 -17.84 4.16
CA LYS A 49 17.51 -17.73 5.36
C LYS A 49 16.56 -16.57 5.22
N VAL A 50 15.27 -16.85 5.33
CA VAL A 50 14.24 -15.82 5.38
C VAL A 50 14.20 -15.21 6.76
N ASN A 51 14.46 -13.90 6.86
CA ASN A 51 14.51 -13.17 8.13
C ASN A 51 13.14 -12.64 8.56
N ALA A 52 12.27 -12.36 7.59
CA ALA A 52 10.90 -11.88 7.81
C ALA A 52 10.06 -12.12 6.55
N VAL A 53 8.75 -12.05 6.71
CA VAL A 53 7.79 -12.26 5.64
C VAL A 53 6.78 -11.13 5.61
N ILE A 54 6.64 -10.47 4.47
CA ILE A 54 5.55 -9.51 4.24
C ILE A 54 4.28 -10.30 3.92
N LEU A 55 3.19 -9.96 4.60
CA LEU A 55 1.87 -10.54 4.36
C LEU A 55 0.92 -9.46 3.87
N SER A 56 0.40 -9.65 2.67
CA SER A 56 -0.65 -8.80 2.09
C SER A 56 -1.77 -9.62 1.49
N GLN A 57 -2.94 -9.01 1.44
CA GLN A 57 -4.12 -9.56 0.80
C GLN A 57 -4.47 -8.74 -0.43
N GLN A 58 -5.02 -9.37 -1.46
CA GLN A 58 -5.39 -8.71 -2.70
C GLN A 58 -6.30 -7.52 -2.45
N ASN A 59 -5.88 -6.35 -2.90
CA ASN A 59 -6.66 -5.13 -2.91
C ASN A 59 -6.25 -4.27 -4.11
N MET A 60 -5.15 -3.49 -4.02
CA MET A 60 -4.73 -2.62 -5.11
C MET A 60 -3.22 -2.29 -5.07
N THR A 61 -2.84 -1.28 -4.31
CA THR A 61 -1.48 -0.70 -4.34
C THR A 61 -0.41 -1.61 -3.75
N GLU A 62 -0.80 -2.59 -2.98
CA GLU A 62 0.09 -3.65 -2.50
C GLU A 62 0.81 -4.34 -3.65
N GLU A 63 0.13 -4.53 -4.80
CA GLU A 63 0.73 -5.13 -5.99
C GLU A 63 1.87 -4.26 -6.53
N ALA A 64 1.68 -2.94 -6.57
CA ALA A 64 2.73 -2.01 -7.03
C ALA A 64 3.99 -2.09 -6.17
N ILE A 65 3.82 -2.28 -4.85
CA ILE A 65 4.95 -2.46 -3.92
C ILE A 65 5.63 -3.81 -4.18
N TYR A 66 4.87 -4.88 -4.26
CA TYR A 66 5.39 -6.25 -4.47
C TYR A 66 6.14 -6.40 -5.79
N LYS A 67 5.65 -5.75 -6.85
CA LYS A 67 6.24 -5.80 -8.21
C LYS A 67 7.33 -4.75 -8.45
N ASN A 68 7.53 -3.83 -7.52
CA ASN A 68 8.54 -2.79 -7.66
C ASN A 68 9.95 -3.41 -7.64
N ALA A 69 10.71 -3.21 -8.71
CA ALA A 69 12.02 -3.82 -8.86
C ALA A 69 13.03 -3.36 -7.79
N HIS A 70 13.00 -2.09 -7.41
CA HIS A 70 13.85 -1.55 -6.34
C HIS A 70 13.48 -2.16 -4.99
N PHE A 71 12.18 -2.29 -4.73
CA PHE A 71 11.68 -2.91 -3.50
C PHE A 71 12.10 -4.38 -3.42
N GLN A 72 11.93 -5.15 -4.48
CA GLN A 72 12.35 -6.55 -4.54
C GLN A 72 13.87 -6.70 -4.33
N ALA A 73 14.67 -5.84 -4.95
CA ALA A 73 16.11 -5.85 -4.76
C ALA A 73 16.51 -5.58 -3.31
N LYS A 74 15.81 -4.67 -2.64
CA LYS A 74 16.04 -4.39 -1.22
C LYS A 74 15.60 -5.55 -0.33
N MET A 75 14.45 -6.15 -0.59
CA MET A 75 13.98 -7.33 0.14
C MET A 75 14.96 -8.52 -0.05
N LYS A 76 15.52 -8.67 -1.22
CA LYS A 76 16.60 -9.65 -1.47
C LYS A 76 17.81 -9.43 -0.56
N LYS A 77 18.28 -8.20 -0.43
CA LYS A 77 19.39 -7.85 0.47
C LYS A 77 19.08 -8.13 1.93
N LEU A 78 17.82 -7.91 2.33
CA LEU A 78 17.37 -8.07 3.72
C LEU A 78 16.95 -9.50 4.07
N GLY A 79 16.82 -10.38 3.08
CA GLY A 79 16.29 -11.73 3.29
C GLY A 79 14.80 -11.73 3.66
N VAL A 80 14.01 -10.85 3.06
CA VAL A 80 12.57 -10.72 3.31
C VAL A 80 11.79 -11.35 2.16
N ALA A 81 10.94 -12.31 2.49
CA ALA A 81 10.00 -12.94 1.58
C ALA A 81 8.65 -12.20 1.56
N MET A 82 7.84 -12.47 0.55
CA MET A 82 6.52 -11.85 0.40
C MET A 82 5.44 -12.91 0.17
N VAL A 83 4.34 -12.80 0.91
CA VAL A 83 3.14 -13.61 0.75
C VAL A 83 2.01 -12.73 0.23
N TRP A 84 1.36 -13.20 -0.83
CA TRP A 84 0.21 -12.57 -1.47
C TRP A 84 -1.00 -13.49 -1.40
N VAL A 85 -2.10 -13.04 -0.78
CA VAL A 85 -3.32 -13.83 -0.66
C VAL A 85 -4.40 -13.27 -1.58
N ALA A 86 -4.88 -14.07 -2.51
CA ALA A 86 -5.89 -13.66 -3.48
C ALA A 86 -6.97 -14.73 -3.67
N PRO A 87 -8.26 -14.36 -3.58
CA PRO A 87 -8.75 -13.06 -3.11
C PRO A 87 -8.46 -12.83 -1.63
N ALA A 88 -8.70 -11.60 -1.16
CA ALA A 88 -8.57 -11.29 0.26
C ALA A 88 -9.49 -12.20 1.10
N PHE A 89 -8.97 -12.73 2.19
CA PHE A 89 -9.77 -13.61 3.05
C PHE A 89 -10.35 -12.90 4.28
N ASN A 90 -9.68 -11.87 4.81
CA ASN A 90 -10.22 -11.09 5.93
C ASN A 90 -9.64 -9.68 6.02
N ASN A 91 -10.43 -8.68 5.66
CA ASN A 91 -9.99 -7.29 5.60
C ASN A 91 -9.60 -6.70 6.96
N ASN A 92 -10.29 -7.11 8.01
CA ASN A 92 -10.09 -6.54 9.33
C ASN A 92 -9.25 -7.42 10.26
N TRP A 93 -8.92 -8.62 9.84
CA TRP A 93 -8.29 -9.61 10.71
C TRP A 93 -9.11 -9.84 11.99
N ASP A 94 -10.36 -10.22 11.82
CA ASP A 94 -11.28 -10.44 12.91
C ASP A 94 -11.01 -11.79 13.59
N PRO A 95 -10.73 -11.83 14.91
CA PRO A 95 -10.51 -13.08 15.63
C PRO A 95 -11.70 -14.03 15.62
N THR A 96 -12.91 -13.53 15.37
CA THR A 96 -14.13 -14.38 15.30
C THR A 96 -14.33 -15.01 13.94
N SER A 97 -13.59 -14.59 12.92
CA SER A 97 -13.77 -15.02 11.53
C SER A 97 -12.92 -16.23 11.10
N GLY A 98 -12.06 -16.74 11.96
CA GLY A 98 -11.15 -17.84 11.64
C GLY A 98 -9.86 -17.42 10.93
N ALA A 99 -9.62 -16.12 10.72
CA ALA A 99 -8.42 -15.62 10.07
C ALA A 99 -7.13 -16.07 10.76
N GLN A 100 -7.15 -16.12 12.07
CA GLN A 100 -6.02 -16.55 12.90
C GLN A 100 -5.65 -18.01 12.68
N GLN A 101 -6.66 -18.89 12.70
CA GLN A 101 -6.44 -20.32 12.45
C GLN A 101 -5.90 -20.57 11.04
N ILE A 102 -6.42 -19.83 10.06
CA ILE A 102 -5.94 -19.90 8.67
C ILE A 102 -4.46 -19.50 8.61
N PHE A 103 -4.10 -18.38 9.22
CA PHE A 103 -2.71 -17.93 9.26
C PHE A 103 -1.78 -18.93 9.94
N GLU A 104 -2.17 -19.47 11.10
CA GLU A 104 -1.38 -20.43 11.85
C GLU A 104 -1.16 -21.74 11.10
N ALA A 105 -2.08 -22.12 10.25
CA ALA A 105 -1.93 -23.27 9.36
C ALA A 105 -1.16 -22.95 8.08
N LEU A 106 -1.30 -21.72 7.55
CA LEU A 106 -0.67 -21.28 6.31
C LEU A 106 0.85 -21.26 6.40
N MET A 107 1.39 -20.65 7.43
CA MET A 107 2.83 -20.40 7.49
C MET A 107 3.66 -21.69 7.59
N PRO A 108 3.29 -22.69 8.40
CA PRO A 108 3.96 -24.00 8.36
C PRO A 108 3.85 -24.69 6.99
N CYS A 109 2.72 -24.54 6.31
CA CYS A 109 2.52 -25.13 4.99
C CYS A 109 3.43 -24.50 3.93
N LEU A 110 3.59 -23.17 3.94
CA LEU A 110 4.52 -22.46 3.06
C LEU A 110 5.98 -22.80 3.38
N ALA A 111 6.31 -22.97 4.65
CA ALA A 111 7.63 -23.42 5.07
C ALA A 111 7.96 -24.81 4.49
N ASP A 112 7.02 -25.74 4.59
CA ASP A 112 7.17 -27.08 4.08
C ASP A 112 7.29 -27.11 2.55
N GLN A 113 6.42 -26.38 1.85
CA GLN A 113 6.43 -26.28 0.39
C GLN A 113 7.73 -25.70 -0.16
N SER A 114 8.25 -24.67 0.48
CA SER A 114 9.41 -23.92 -0.01
C SER A 114 10.75 -24.53 0.41
N GLY A 115 10.74 -25.39 1.42
CA GLY A 115 11.97 -25.88 2.04
C GLY A 115 12.64 -24.86 2.98
N HIS A 116 12.05 -23.69 3.18
CA HIS A 116 12.49 -22.68 4.15
C HIS A 116 11.75 -22.89 5.47
N ALA A 117 12.26 -23.80 6.29
CA ALA A 117 11.62 -24.19 7.56
C ALA A 117 11.38 -23.01 8.51
N GLU A 118 12.25 -21.98 8.47
CA GLU A 118 12.15 -20.78 9.29
C GLU A 118 10.88 -19.96 9.01
N ILE A 119 10.27 -20.08 7.84
CA ILE A 119 9.03 -19.39 7.49
C ILE A 119 7.88 -19.73 8.44
N ALA A 120 7.88 -20.94 8.98
CA ALA A 120 6.85 -21.37 9.94
C ALA A 120 6.74 -20.44 11.16
N LYS A 121 7.85 -19.80 11.54
CA LYS A 121 7.93 -18.92 12.72
C LYS A 121 8.57 -17.56 12.45
N ALA A 122 8.90 -17.24 11.20
CA ALA A 122 9.52 -15.98 10.84
C ALA A 122 8.65 -14.79 11.27
N PRO A 123 9.27 -13.67 11.65
CA PRO A 123 8.54 -12.43 11.90
C PRO A 123 7.72 -12.00 10.68
N ILE A 124 6.57 -11.41 10.92
CA ILE A 124 5.64 -10.95 9.90
C ILE A 124 5.63 -9.44 9.80
N ILE A 125 5.50 -8.96 8.58
CA ILE A 125 5.27 -7.56 8.25
C ILE A 125 3.90 -7.48 7.58
N PRO A 126 2.81 -7.26 8.34
CA PRO A 126 1.50 -7.05 7.73
C PRO A 126 1.51 -5.70 7.00
N LEU A 127 1.11 -5.72 5.73
CA LEU A 127 1.06 -4.56 4.85
C LEU A 127 -0.27 -4.51 4.13
N GLY A 128 -0.94 -3.38 4.16
CA GLY A 128 -2.23 -3.22 3.49
C GLY A 128 -2.56 -1.79 3.12
N HIS A 129 -3.26 -1.66 1.99
CA HIS A 129 -3.70 -0.43 1.39
C HIS A 129 -5.21 -0.26 1.51
N SER A 130 -5.68 0.93 1.87
CA SER A 130 -7.09 1.32 1.84
C SER A 130 -8.00 0.33 2.60
N ALA A 131 -8.83 -0.44 1.93
CA ALA A 131 -9.68 -1.46 2.54
C ALA A 131 -8.89 -2.52 3.35
N GLN A 132 -7.62 -2.71 3.05
CA GLN A 132 -6.72 -3.62 3.73
C GLN A 132 -5.79 -2.93 4.74
N ALA A 133 -5.97 -1.64 4.99
CA ALA A 133 -5.08 -0.88 5.88
C ALA A 133 -5.39 -1.07 7.37
N THR A 134 -6.53 -1.64 7.71
CA THR A 134 -6.93 -1.95 9.10
C THR A 134 -6.32 -3.27 9.58
N PHE A 135 -6.23 -4.28 8.71
CA PHE A 135 -5.72 -5.57 9.11
C PHE A 135 -4.30 -5.56 9.66
N PRO A 136 -3.35 -4.73 9.17
CA PRO A 136 -2.00 -4.70 9.72
C PRO A 136 -1.96 -4.35 11.22
N TRP A 137 -2.76 -3.39 11.63
CA TRP A 137 -2.88 -3.01 13.04
C TRP A 137 -3.49 -4.14 13.89
N ASN A 138 -4.56 -4.73 13.41
CA ASN A 138 -5.26 -5.82 14.11
C ASN A 138 -4.43 -7.11 14.16
N PHE A 139 -3.70 -7.43 13.09
CA PHE A 139 -2.76 -8.53 13.08
C PHE A 139 -1.69 -8.36 14.17
N ALA A 140 -1.09 -7.18 14.25
CA ALA A 140 -0.06 -6.87 15.24
C ALA A 140 -0.59 -6.94 16.68
N ALA A 141 -1.79 -6.42 16.91
CA ALA A 141 -2.42 -6.49 18.22
C ALA A 141 -2.73 -7.93 18.63
N TRP A 142 -3.10 -8.77 17.68
CA TRP A 142 -3.33 -10.20 17.92
C TRP A 142 -2.03 -10.98 18.12
N ASN A 143 -0.99 -10.69 17.33
CA ASN A 143 0.25 -11.47 17.34
C ASN A 143 1.49 -10.57 17.45
N ALA A 144 1.54 -9.79 18.52
CA ALA A 144 2.59 -8.80 18.77
C ALA A 144 4.01 -9.41 18.75
N ASN A 145 4.17 -10.59 19.34
CA ASN A 145 5.48 -11.25 19.46
C ASN A 145 6.04 -11.70 18.10
N ARG A 146 5.22 -11.82 17.09
CA ARG A 146 5.62 -12.23 15.72
C ARG A 146 5.62 -11.08 14.72
N THR A 147 5.18 -9.89 15.10
CA THR A 147 5.10 -8.74 14.20
C THR A 147 6.38 -7.92 14.25
N LEU A 148 7.10 -7.87 13.14
CA LEU A 148 8.32 -7.08 13.02
C LEU A 148 8.03 -5.58 12.99
N CYS A 149 7.16 -5.18 12.10
CA CYS A 149 6.65 -3.81 11.94
C CYS A 149 5.31 -3.85 11.19
N ILE A 150 4.62 -2.72 11.20
CA ILE A 150 3.27 -2.58 10.67
C ILE A 150 3.30 -1.54 9.56
N ILE A 151 2.75 -1.87 8.37
CA ILE A 151 2.66 -0.94 7.25
C ILE A 151 1.20 -0.75 6.88
N SER A 152 0.66 0.40 7.23
CA SER A 152 -0.71 0.83 6.90
C SER A 152 -0.66 1.97 5.88
N PHE A 153 -1.28 1.76 4.73
CA PHE A 153 -1.05 2.56 3.55
C PHE A 153 -2.38 3.10 3.02
N HIS A 154 -2.54 4.42 3.02
CA HIS A 154 -3.75 5.13 2.59
C HIS A 154 -5.04 4.65 3.29
N GLY A 155 -4.97 4.46 4.59
CA GLY A 155 -6.10 3.96 5.38
C GLY A 155 -6.12 4.49 6.81
N ASP A 156 -6.69 3.69 7.68
CA ASP A 156 -6.99 4.10 9.06
C ASP A 156 -5.78 4.07 9.99
N ALA A 157 -5.89 4.86 11.03
CA ALA A 157 -5.08 4.73 12.23
C ALA A 157 -5.45 3.46 13.01
N PRO A 158 -4.60 3.02 13.97
CA PRO A 158 -4.95 1.91 14.84
C PRO A 158 -6.27 2.13 15.57
N ARG A 159 -7.08 1.08 15.68
CA ARG A 159 -8.36 1.08 16.39
C ARG A 159 -9.36 2.13 15.92
N THR A 160 -9.40 2.38 14.63
CA THR A 160 -10.42 3.25 14.03
C THR A 160 -10.98 2.63 12.75
N ASN A 161 -12.23 2.91 12.47
CA ASN A 161 -12.94 2.51 11.24
C ASN A 161 -13.39 3.71 10.42
N LEU A 162 -12.67 4.79 10.49
CA LEU A 162 -13.03 6.07 9.84
C LEU A 162 -12.88 6.05 8.32
N CYS A 163 -12.18 5.09 7.73
CA CYS A 163 -12.05 5.01 6.29
C CYS A 163 -13.30 4.55 5.54
N GLY A 164 -14.37 4.30 6.25
CA GLY A 164 -15.69 4.34 5.64
C GLY A 164 -16.25 3.05 5.06
N TYR A 165 -15.66 1.90 5.34
CA TYR A 165 -16.25 0.62 4.93
C TYR A 165 -17.23 0.04 5.95
N GLY A 166 -17.56 0.80 6.99
CA GLY A 166 -18.61 0.46 7.96
C GLY A 166 -18.30 -0.72 8.87
N ALA A 167 -17.10 -1.27 8.79
CA ALA A 167 -16.70 -2.36 9.66
C ALA A 167 -16.36 -1.83 11.06
N ALA A 168 -16.89 -2.48 12.09
CA ALA A 168 -16.52 -2.17 13.46
C ALA A 168 -15.06 -2.55 13.73
N ASN A 169 -14.38 -1.77 14.58
CA ASN A 169 -13.07 -2.14 15.07
C ASN A 169 -13.13 -3.46 15.83
N VAL A 170 -12.12 -4.29 15.59
CA VAL A 170 -11.92 -5.52 16.34
C VAL A 170 -11.46 -5.20 17.76
N GLU A 171 -12.04 -5.87 18.75
CA GLU A 171 -11.60 -5.74 20.14
C GLU A 171 -10.24 -6.41 20.35
N TRP A 172 -9.28 -5.61 20.79
CA TRP A 172 -7.91 -6.11 20.97
C TRP A 172 -7.69 -6.86 22.30
N GLY A 173 -8.54 -6.64 23.28
CA GLY A 173 -8.33 -7.19 24.61
C GLY A 173 -7.16 -6.51 25.35
N ARG A 174 -7.01 -6.81 26.64
CA ARG A 174 -6.05 -6.09 27.51
C ARG A 174 -4.59 -6.35 27.16
N ASN A 175 -4.27 -7.54 26.72
CA ASN A 175 -2.89 -7.97 26.44
C ASN A 175 -2.51 -7.85 24.96
N ARG A 176 -3.42 -7.39 24.13
CA ARG A 176 -3.21 -7.25 22.69
C ARG A 176 -2.97 -5.77 22.38
N ASN A 177 -1.74 -5.35 22.44
CA ASN A 177 -1.33 -4.01 22.12
C ASN A 177 -0.14 -4.02 21.14
N ILE A 178 0.18 -2.86 20.61
CA ILE A 178 1.28 -2.69 19.65
C ILE A 178 2.45 -1.90 20.23
N ASP A 179 2.57 -1.82 21.53
CA ASP A 179 3.67 -1.14 22.21
C ASP A 179 5.02 -1.70 21.76
N GLY A 180 5.94 -0.81 21.43
CA GLY A 180 7.29 -1.17 21.01
C GLY A 180 7.40 -1.81 19.63
N ILE A 181 6.31 -1.86 18.86
CA ILE A 181 6.30 -2.33 17.46
C ILE A 181 6.27 -1.11 16.54
N PRO A 182 7.29 -0.92 15.68
CA PRO A 182 7.25 0.20 14.74
C PRO A 182 6.07 0.06 13.77
N GLY A 183 5.26 1.11 13.70
CA GLY A 183 4.14 1.19 12.77
C GLY A 183 4.29 2.39 11.86
N LEU A 184 4.10 2.20 10.56
CA LEU A 184 4.13 3.25 9.57
C LEU A 184 2.73 3.46 9.01
N MET A 185 2.25 4.69 9.11
CA MET A 185 1.03 5.17 8.47
C MET A 185 1.40 6.10 7.33
N VAL A 186 0.95 5.81 6.12
CA VAL A 186 1.19 6.62 4.93
C VAL A 186 -0.13 7.16 4.41
N GLU A 187 -0.19 8.47 4.16
CA GLU A 187 -1.34 9.13 3.53
C GLU A 187 -0.85 9.99 2.36
N GLY A 188 -1.59 9.98 1.23
CA GLY A 188 -1.31 10.87 0.12
C GLY A 188 -1.73 12.31 0.42
N GLU A 189 -0.96 13.29 -0.07
CA GLU A 189 -1.28 14.71 0.12
C GLU A 189 -2.65 15.06 -0.44
N TYR A 190 -3.03 14.52 -1.58
CA TYR A 190 -4.28 14.83 -2.28
C TYR A 190 -5.50 14.07 -1.78
N GLU A 191 -5.30 13.07 -0.94
CA GLU A 191 -6.36 12.42 -0.17
C GLU A 191 -6.41 12.90 1.29
N TRP A 192 -5.75 14.00 1.62
CA TRP A 192 -5.55 14.42 3.00
C TRP A 192 -6.84 14.46 3.80
N TRP A 193 -6.85 13.75 4.92
CA TRP A 193 -8.00 13.64 5.79
C TRP A 193 -7.57 13.65 7.26
N GLU A 194 -7.85 14.74 7.95
CA GLU A 194 -7.53 14.90 9.37
C GLU A 194 -8.18 13.84 10.26
N ALA A 195 -9.34 13.32 9.86
CA ALA A 195 -9.98 12.23 10.58
C ALA A 195 -9.20 10.90 10.58
N ARG A 196 -8.16 10.77 9.75
CA ARG A 196 -7.21 9.65 9.81
C ARG A 196 -5.97 10.00 10.64
N VAL A 197 -5.53 11.24 10.59
CA VAL A 197 -4.30 11.70 11.29
C VAL A 197 -4.54 11.89 12.78
N ARG A 198 -5.60 12.56 13.16
CA ARG A 198 -5.93 12.85 14.57
C ARG A 198 -6.13 11.58 15.41
N PRO A 199 -6.81 10.53 14.96
CA PRO A 199 -6.88 9.29 15.71
C PRO A 199 -5.53 8.61 15.95
N ALA A 200 -4.58 8.74 15.03
CA ALA A 200 -3.23 8.21 15.22
C ALA A 200 -2.50 8.94 16.38
N LEU A 201 -2.65 10.26 16.44
CA LEU A 201 -2.11 11.06 17.53
C LEU A 201 -2.80 10.75 18.86
N ALA A 202 -4.12 10.62 18.85
CA ALA A 202 -4.89 10.21 20.02
C ALA A 202 -4.48 8.82 20.51
N PHE A 203 -4.22 7.89 19.60
CA PHE A 203 -3.71 6.56 19.94
C PHE A 203 -2.36 6.64 20.63
N ARG A 204 -1.43 7.47 20.14
CA ARG A 204 -0.13 7.69 20.80
C ARG A 204 -0.27 8.30 22.19
N MET A 205 -1.24 9.17 22.39
CA MET A 205 -1.52 9.74 23.71
C MET A 205 -2.04 8.67 24.69
N MET A 206 -2.94 7.80 24.22
CA MET A 206 -3.50 6.70 25.03
C MET A 206 -2.46 5.60 25.31
N TYR A 207 -1.55 5.38 24.38
CA TYR A 207 -0.53 4.34 24.44
C TYR A 207 0.85 4.94 24.21
N PRO A 208 1.44 5.60 25.22
CA PRO A 208 2.67 6.38 25.05
C PRO A 208 3.91 5.54 24.71
N GLU A 209 3.85 4.23 24.84
CA GLU A 209 4.91 3.32 24.39
C GLU A 209 4.74 2.86 22.94
N SER A 210 3.73 3.34 22.24
CA SER A 210 3.56 3.08 20.79
C SER A 210 4.62 3.82 19.97
N CYS A 211 5.07 3.17 18.88
CA CYS A 211 6.12 3.68 18.00
C CYS A 211 5.54 3.94 16.60
N ILE A 212 4.66 4.91 16.48
CA ILE A 212 3.96 5.20 15.23
C ILE A 212 4.63 6.34 14.49
N SER A 213 5.08 6.04 13.26
CA SER A 213 5.58 6.99 12.28
C SER A 213 4.49 7.35 11.28
N PHE A 214 4.55 8.56 10.77
CA PHE A 214 3.65 9.03 9.74
C PHE A 214 4.43 9.61 8.57
N LEU A 215 4.03 9.28 7.35
CA LEU A 215 4.51 9.88 6.13
C LEU A 215 3.34 10.44 5.32
N CYS A 216 3.33 11.75 5.09
CA CYS A 216 2.53 12.31 4.00
C CYS A 216 3.29 12.09 2.69
N ASP A 217 2.68 11.34 1.77
CA ASP A 217 3.24 11.13 0.44
C ASP A 217 2.89 12.34 -0.44
N THR A 218 3.79 13.31 -0.47
CA THR A 218 3.56 14.59 -1.11
C THR A 218 3.45 14.46 -2.64
N GLY A 219 2.50 15.17 -3.23
CA GLY A 219 2.22 15.10 -4.65
C GLY A 219 1.48 13.85 -5.11
N ARG A 220 0.98 13.04 -4.17
CA ARG A 220 0.33 11.76 -4.43
C ARG A 220 -1.08 11.72 -3.85
N GLY A 221 -1.89 10.79 -4.36
CA GLY A 221 -3.28 10.58 -3.97
C GLY A 221 -3.52 9.24 -3.29
N HIS A 222 -4.73 8.73 -3.42
CA HIS A 222 -5.16 7.49 -2.75
C HIS A 222 -4.73 6.20 -3.46
N PHE A 223 -4.60 6.22 -4.78
CA PHE A 223 -4.46 5.01 -5.60
C PHE A 223 -3.05 4.78 -6.09
N ASP A 224 -2.04 5.23 -5.40
CA ASP A 224 -0.68 5.17 -5.91
C ASP A 224 0.39 4.90 -4.86
N CYS A 225 1.48 4.30 -5.33
CA CYS A 225 2.73 4.17 -4.60
C CYS A 225 3.90 4.28 -5.58
N GLY A 226 4.58 5.40 -5.55
CA GLY A 226 5.77 5.61 -6.37
C GLY A 226 7.02 4.95 -5.79
N ASP A 227 8.09 4.92 -6.58
CA ASP A 227 9.39 4.36 -6.19
C ASP A 227 9.92 4.95 -4.88
N ARG A 228 9.76 6.26 -4.68
CA ARG A 228 10.22 6.94 -3.46
C ARG A 228 9.53 6.43 -2.20
N THR A 229 8.24 6.17 -2.28
CA THR A 229 7.47 5.66 -1.15
C THR A 229 7.76 4.18 -0.93
N ALA A 230 7.91 3.40 -1.99
CA ALA A 230 8.38 2.01 -1.90
C ALA A 230 9.76 1.94 -1.25
N ASP A 231 10.69 2.82 -1.63
CA ASP A 231 12.02 2.92 -1.02
C ASP A 231 11.95 3.31 0.46
N TYR A 232 11.06 4.23 0.83
CA TYR A 232 10.83 4.61 2.22
C TYR A 232 10.32 3.44 3.05
N ILE A 233 9.34 2.71 2.53
CA ILE A 233 8.80 1.49 3.17
C ILE A 233 9.91 0.45 3.33
N ALA A 234 10.71 0.22 2.28
CA ALA A 234 11.84 -0.71 2.34
C ALA A 234 12.85 -0.32 3.43
N LYS A 235 13.15 0.97 3.56
CA LYS A 235 14.04 1.48 4.60
C LYS A 235 13.44 1.33 6.01
N PHE A 236 12.15 1.55 6.14
CA PHE A 236 11.44 1.32 7.40
C PHE A 236 11.54 -0.15 7.83
N ILE A 237 11.39 -1.08 6.90
CA ILE A 237 11.57 -2.51 7.14
C ILE A 237 13.02 -2.82 7.54
N GLU A 238 14.00 -2.24 6.84
CA GLU A 238 15.42 -2.40 7.17
C GLU A 238 15.74 -1.95 8.61
N LYS A 239 15.28 -0.77 9.00
CA LYS A 239 15.44 -0.26 10.36
C LYS A 239 14.76 -1.16 11.39
N SER A 240 13.60 -1.68 11.06
CA SER A 240 12.88 -2.62 11.93
C SER A 240 13.68 -3.91 12.16
N LEU A 241 14.26 -4.47 11.12
CA LEU A 241 15.14 -5.65 11.22
C LEU A 241 16.38 -5.35 12.07
N GLN A 242 17.04 -4.24 11.80
CA GLN A 242 18.27 -3.84 12.51
C GLN A 242 18.02 -3.64 14.00
N GLN A 243 16.91 -3.04 14.38
CA GLN A 243 16.64 -2.66 15.76
C GLN A 243 15.87 -3.71 16.56
N ARG A 244 15.18 -4.64 15.90
CA ARG A 244 14.31 -5.59 16.60
C ARG A 244 14.70 -7.04 16.51
N LEU A 245 15.31 -7.47 15.40
CA LEU A 245 15.58 -8.89 15.19
C LEU A 245 16.81 -9.35 15.97
N ASN A 246 16.61 -10.34 16.87
CA ASN A 246 17.68 -11.04 17.54
C ASN A 246 18.20 -12.20 16.67
N GLU A 247 19.41 -12.69 17.00
CA GLU A 247 20.02 -13.81 16.26
C GLU A 247 19.17 -15.08 16.30
N ASP A 248 18.42 -15.31 17.39
CA ASP A 248 17.53 -16.46 17.54
C ASP A 248 16.18 -16.30 16.83
N GLY A 249 15.95 -15.20 16.10
CA GLY A 249 14.71 -14.91 15.42
C GLY A 249 13.62 -14.27 16.28
N THR A 250 13.84 -14.06 17.56
CA THR A 250 12.93 -13.32 18.42
C THR A 250 13.05 -11.81 18.19
N LEU A 251 12.06 -11.04 18.66
CA LEU A 251 11.98 -9.61 18.43
C LEU A 251 12.12 -8.83 19.73
N ARG A 252 12.95 -7.79 19.70
CA ARG A 252 13.07 -6.83 20.80
C ARG A 252 11.92 -5.85 20.77
N LYS A 253 11.37 -5.52 21.93
CA LYS A 253 10.42 -4.42 22.08
C LYS A 253 11.18 -3.10 22.09
N LEU A 254 10.81 -2.16 21.19
CA LEU A 254 11.43 -0.84 21.16
C LEU A 254 10.91 0.05 22.27
N ASN A 255 11.77 0.97 22.72
CA ASN A 255 11.39 2.07 23.60
C ASN A 255 11.29 3.34 22.76
N PRO A 256 10.14 3.99 22.64
CA PRO A 256 9.99 5.20 21.83
C PRO A 256 10.91 6.33 22.29
N LYS A 257 11.35 6.33 23.57
CA LYS A 257 12.28 7.34 24.10
C LYS A 257 13.67 7.29 23.48
N ASP A 258 14.03 6.19 22.82
CA ASP A 258 15.29 6.05 22.10
C ASP A 258 15.22 6.63 20.67
N GLY A 259 14.05 7.00 20.20
CA GLY A 259 13.83 7.54 18.88
C GLY A 259 13.75 9.05 18.81
N TYR A 260 13.27 9.55 17.69
CA TYR A 260 13.06 10.95 17.37
C TYR A 260 11.58 11.28 17.33
N LEU A 261 11.24 12.54 17.60
CA LEU A 261 9.94 13.11 17.37
C LEU A 261 10.01 14.23 16.32
N ALA A 262 9.00 14.29 15.50
CA ALA A 262 8.81 15.36 14.55
C ALA A 262 7.36 15.85 14.59
N GLU A 263 7.17 17.14 14.41
CA GLU A 263 5.86 17.75 14.33
C GLU A 263 5.04 17.11 13.20
N ARG A 264 3.77 16.93 13.44
CA ARG A 264 2.85 16.44 12.40
C ARG A 264 2.86 17.37 11.19
N PHE A 265 2.64 16.79 10.01
CA PHE A 265 2.47 17.56 8.77
C PHE A 265 1.06 18.15 8.68
N HIS A 266 0.96 19.36 8.14
CA HIS A 266 -0.28 20.00 7.74
C HIS A 266 -0.19 20.33 6.24
N SER A 267 -1.08 19.76 5.44
CA SER A 267 -1.14 20.05 4.02
C SER A 267 -1.70 21.46 3.79
N ASP A 268 -1.18 22.18 2.79
CA ASP A 268 -1.79 23.41 2.27
C ASP A 268 -2.85 23.14 1.19
N MET A 269 -3.15 21.86 0.94
CA MET A 269 -4.19 21.44 0.02
C MET A 269 -5.54 21.29 0.72
N ILE A 270 -6.61 21.53 -0.01
CA ILE A 270 -7.96 21.23 0.47
C ILE A 270 -8.12 19.71 0.53
N GLY A 271 -8.69 19.20 1.61
CA GLY A 271 -9.02 17.79 1.73
C GLY A 271 -9.90 17.32 0.56
N THR A 272 -9.49 16.23 -0.07
CA THR A 272 -10.19 15.68 -1.24
C THR A 272 -11.13 14.56 -0.87
N ASP A 273 -11.04 14.06 0.35
CA ASP A 273 -11.77 12.88 0.79
C ASP A 273 -12.28 13.01 2.23
N GLY A 274 -13.24 12.17 2.59
CA GLY A 274 -13.78 12.03 3.93
C GLY A 274 -14.42 13.30 4.49
N ALA A 275 -14.35 13.45 5.80
CA ALA A 275 -14.98 14.54 6.54
C ALA A 275 -14.34 15.92 6.26
N ASP A 276 -13.14 15.94 5.73
CA ASP A 276 -12.40 17.18 5.41
C ASP A 276 -12.58 17.63 3.96
N LYS A 277 -13.31 16.89 3.16
CA LYS A 277 -13.58 17.23 1.76
C LYS A 277 -14.17 18.63 1.62
N GLY A 278 -13.52 19.46 0.85
CA GLY A 278 -13.95 20.82 0.58
C GLY A 278 -13.69 21.83 1.71
N LYS A 279 -13.09 21.41 2.81
CA LYS A 279 -12.65 22.37 3.85
C LYS A 279 -11.39 23.10 3.40
N ALA A 280 -11.30 24.39 3.78
CA ALA A 280 -10.08 25.15 3.55
C ALA A 280 -8.90 24.47 4.26
N PRO A 281 -7.72 24.44 3.61
CA PRO A 281 -6.53 23.90 4.23
C PRO A 281 -6.15 24.73 5.46
N GLU A 282 -5.62 24.06 6.48
CA GLU A 282 -4.87 24.79 7.51
C GLU A 282 -3.66 25.44 6.85
N ALA A 283 -3.27 26.61 7.33
CA ALA A 283 -2.10 27.28 6.79
C ALA A 283 -0.89 26.35 6.93
N ALA A 284 -0.29 26.01 5.80
CA ALA A 284 0.93 25.21 5.81
C ALA A 284 2.00 25.95 6.60
N SER A 285 2.62 25.27 7.53
CA SER A 285 3.78 25.81 8.20
C SER A 285 4.93 25.88 7.20
N THR A 286 5.30 27.09 6.80
CA THR A 286 6.48 27.33 5.95
C THR A 286 7.79 27.12 6.70
N SER A 287 7.72 27.03 8.04
CA SER A 287 8.86 26.83 8.92
C SER A 287 8.52 25.73 9.92
N ARG A 288 8.97 24.51 9.62
CA ARG A 288 8.84 23.37 10.52
C ARG A 288 10.08 23.27 11.40
N PRO A 289 9.93 23.05 12.73
CA PRO A 289 11.07 22.75 13.57
C PRO A 289 11.73 21.45 13.11
N ALA A 290 13.05 21.38 13.23
CA ALA A 290 13.78 20.14 12.92
C ALA A 290 13.34 19.01 13.86
N PRO A 291 13.30 17.76 13.38
CA PRO A 291 13.15 16.60 14.24
C PRO A 291 14.26 16.54 15.27
N VAL A 292 13.92 16.12 16.48
CA VAL A 292 14.86 16.03 17.60
C VAL A 292 14.70 14.71 18.35
N PRO A 293 15.71 14.27 19.11
CA PRO A 293 15.54 13.16 20.02
C PRO A 293 14.32 13.35 20.92
N TYR A 294 13.65 12.27 21.26
CA TYR A 294 12.40 12.26 22.03
C TYR A 294 12.44 13.18 23.26
N ALA A 295 13.50 13.10 24.07
CA ALA A 295 13.63 13.89 25.29
C ALA A 295 13.80 15.40 25.05
N LEU A 296 14.26 15.79 23.87
CA LEU A 296 14.52 17.20 23.52
C LEU A 296 13.37 17.86 22.77
N TYR A 297 12.30 17.12 22.47
CA TYR A 297 11.15 17.68 21.79
C TYR A 297 10.42 18.66 22.72
N LYS A 298 10.34 19.94 22.31
CA LYS A 298 9.78 21.01 23.13
C LYS A 298 8.26 21.18 22.98
N GLY A 299 7.67 20.67 21.91
CA GLY A 299 6.23 20.69 21.70
C GLY A 299 5.52 19.59 22.48
N ASP A 300 4.21 19.49 22.28
CA ASP A 300 3.42 18.38 22.81
C ASP A 300 3.83 17.07 22.12
N LYS A 301 4.37 16.14 22.89
CA LYS A 301 4.80 14.84 22.38
C LYS A 301 3.65 14.00 21.81
N HIS A 302 2.41 14.33 22.15
CA HIS A 302 1.21 13.70 21.65
C HIS A 302 0.72 14.31 20.32
N ASP A 303 1.23 15.48 19.96
CA ASP A 303 0.99 16.12 18.64
C ASP A 303 2.22 16.00 17.74
N ALA A 304 2.91 14.89 17.85
CA ALA A 304 4.11 14.57 17.08
C ALA A 304 4.15 13.08 16.76
N PHE A 305 4.82 12.73 15.66
CA PHE A 305 5.05 11.35 15.29
C PHE A 305 6.45 10.88 15.67
N TRP A 306 6.58 9.60 15.86
CA TRP A 306 7.82 8.95 16.25
C TRP A 306 8.58 8.41 15.03
N TYR A 307 9.90 8.46 15.07
CA TYR A 307 10.79 7.89 14.05
C TYR A 307 11.94 7.16 14.72
N PHE A 308 12.46 6.13 14.05
CA PHE A 308 13.55 5.30 14.58
C PHE A 308 14.76 6.11 15.00
N ASP A 309 15.15 7.07 14.17
CA ASP A 309 16.39 7.82 14.28
C ASP A 309 16.32 9.10 13.47
N LYS A 310 17.42 9.86 13.53
CA LYS A 310 17.58 11.11 12.80
C LYS A 310 17.42 10.92 11.28
N GLU A 311 17.95 9.83 10.74
CA GLU A 311 17.91 9.57 9.29
C GLU A 311 16.48 9.43 8.79
N MET A 312 15.66 8.61 9.44
CA MET A 312 14.24 8.44 9.04
C MET A 312 13.45 9.72 9.24
N ALA A 313 13.68 10.44 10.32
CA ALA A 313 13.02 11.71 10.57
C ALA A 313 13.38 12.76 9.51
N GLN A 314 14.64 12.86 9.12
CA GLN A 314 15.10 13.79 8.08
C GLN A 314 14.61 13.42 6.69
N LEU A 315 14.54 12.14 6.35
CA LEU A 315 13.95 11.67 5.08
C LEU A 315 12.47 12.10 4.97
N THR A 316 11.75 12.04 6.07
CA THR A 316 10.36 12.48 6.14
C THR A 316 10.25 13.99 5.95
N GLU A 317 11.08 14.77 6.66
CA GLU A 317 11.10 16.24 6.52
C GLU A 317 11.48 16.68 5.10
N ALA A 318 12.38 15.98 4.43
CA ALA A 318 12.78 16.29 3.07
C ALA A 318 11.58 16.19 2.10
N ARG A 319 10.69 15.22 2.32
CA ARG A 319 9.44 15.09 1.54
C ARG A 319 8.52 16.29 1.76
N TYR A 320 8.38 16.75 2.98
CA TYR A 320 7.48 17.86 3.32
C TYR A 320 7.94 19.20 2.75
N LYS A 321 9.24 19.40 2.58
CA LYS A 321 9.80 20.60 1.97
C LYS A 321 9.53 20.73 0.46
N GLU A 322 9.15 19.65 -0.18
CA GLU A 322 8.93 19.63 -1.64
C GLU A 322 7.59 20.22 -2.05
N THR A 323 6.65 20.37 -1.15
CA THR A 323 5.28 20.73 -1.50
C THR A 323 4.87 22.13 -1.03
N ALA A 324 5.41 22.62 0.08
CA ALA A 324 4.97 23.85 0.70
C ALA A 324 5.13 25.07 -0.23
N GLY A 325 4.05 25.85 -0.43
CA GLY A 325 4.04 27.09 -1.18
C GLY A 325 4.18 26.97 -2.69
N LYS A 326 4.22 25.75 -3.23
CA LYS A 326 4.28 25.51 -4.68
C LYS A 326 2.90 25.56 -5.34
N GLN A 327 2.90 25.86 -6.63
CA GLN A 327 1.68 25.88 -7.44
C GLN A 327 1.15 24.47 -7.70
N VAL A 328 -0.16 24.36 -7.83
CA VAL A 328 -0.84 23.10 -8.19
C VAL A 328 -0.79 22.94 -9.70
N GLN A 329 -0.60 21.70 -10.14
CA GLN A 329 -0.72 21.30 -11.54
C GLN A 329 -1.50 20.00 -11.63
N TYR A 330 -1.95 19.66 -12.84
CA TYR A 330 -2.80 18.51 -13.09
C TYR A 330 -2.26 17.68 -14.24
N VAL A 331 -2.49 16.38 -14.15
CA VAL A 331 -2.16 15.42 -15.21
C VAL A 331 -3.39 14.61 -15.58
N GLY A 332 -3.36 14.04 -16.75
CA GLY A 332 -4.39 13.14 -17.24
C GLY A 332 -3.83 12.23 -18.30
N PHE A 333 -4.71 11.61 -19.05
CA PHE A 333 -4.38 10.60 -20.06
C PHE A 333 -4.93 10.99 -21.43
N GLU A 334 -4.11 10.74 -22.43
CA GLU A 334 -4.52 10.71 -23.82
C GLU A 334 -4.66 9.25 -24.27
N TYR A 335 -5.82 8.91 -24.80
CA TYR A 335 -6.17 7.60 -25.31
C TYR A 335 -6.86 7.75 -26.66
N GLN A 336 -6.38 7.05 -27.68
CA GLN A 336 -6.90 7.14 -29.05
C GLN A 336 -6.94 8.60 -29.59
N GLY A 337 -5.91 9.38 -29.28
CA GLY A 337 -5.76 10.77 -29.75
C GLY A 337 -6.62 11.80 -29.01
N LYS A 338 -7.31 11.43 -27.94
CA LYS A 338 -8.18 12.32 -27.16
C LYS A 338 -7.87 12.23 -25.68
N LEU A 339 -8.09 13.35 -24.96
CA LEU A 339 -8.07 13.34 -23.51
C LEU A 339 -9.20 12.48 -22.95
N ILE A 340 -8.89 11.64 -21.96
CA ILE A 340 -9.92 10.92 -21.22
C ILE A 340 -10.64 11.93 -20.30
N PRO A 341 -11.99 12.03 -20.41
CA PRO A 341 -12.74 12.98 -19.59
C PRO A 341 -12.77 12.56 -18.13
N PHE A 342 -12.78 13.55 -17.23
CA PHE A 342 -13.03 13.31 -15.83
C PHE A 342 -14.51 13.03 -15.59
N ASN A 343 -14.79 12.00 -14.80
CA ASN A 343 -16.14 11.59 -14.43
C ASN A 343 -16.20 11.35 -12.91
N GLU A 344 -16.87 12.22 -12.19
CA GLU A 344 -17.00 12.13 -10.73
C GLU A 344 -17.64 10.81 -10.24
N LYS A 345 -18.41 10.14 -11.09
CA LYS A 345 -19.04 8.84 -10.78
C LYS A 345 -18.09 7.66 -10.94
N ALA A 346 -16.99 7.84 -11.66
CA ALA A 346 -15.97 6.80 -11.81
C ALA A 346 -15.04 6.80 -10.59
N GLN A 347 -14.72 5.64 -10.07
CA GLN A 347 -13.73 5.49 -9.01
C GLN A 347 -12.39 6.06 -9.51
N GLY A 348 -11.77 6.95 -8.73
CA GLY A 348 -10.55 7.63 -9.13
C GLY A 348 -10.73 8.72 -10.19
N GLY A 349 -11.91 8.91 -10.75
CA GLY A 349 -12.26 10.02 -11.65
C GLY A 349 -12.11 9.75 -13.15
N MET A 350 -11.43 8.68 -13.55
CA MET A 350 -11.27 8.31 -14.97
C MET A 350 -11.41 6.81 -15.16
N GLN A 351 -12.04 6.43 -16.27
CA GLN A 351 -12.28 5.03 -16.61
C GLN A 351 -12.31 4.84 -18.13
N ILE A 352 -11.70 3.76 -18.59
CA ILE A 352 -11.87 3.25 -19.96
C ILE A 352 -12.23 1.78 -19.91
N ARG A 353 -12.84 1.31 -21.00
CA ARG A 353 -13.15 -0.10 -21.21
C ARG A 353 -12.52 -0.55 -22.50
N ILE A 354 -11.83 -1.67 -22.48
CA ILE A 354 -11.17 -2.23 -23.67
C ILE A 354 -11.79 -3.55 -24.13
N ALA A 355 -12.67 -4.14 -23.32
CA ALA A 355 -13.37 -5.37 -23.71
C ALA A 355 -14.44 -5.09 -24.78
N GLU A 356 -14.55 -5.99 -25.74
CA GLU A 356 -15.64 -5.96 -26.71
C GLU A 356 -16.97 -6.28 -26.03
N THR A 357 -18.01 -5.57 -26.41
CA THR A 357 -19.37 -5.89 -25.97
C THR A 357 -19.93 -7.05 -26.82
N ASN A 358 -20.76 -7.87 -26.18
CA ASN A 358 -21.55 -8.87 -26.90
C ASN A 358 -22.53 -8.20 -27.88
N ALA A 359 -23.07 -8.96 -28.80
CA ALA A 359 -24.05 -8.48 -29.81
C ALA A 359 -25.28 -7.79 -29.17
N ASN A 360 -25.61 -8.11 -27.91
CA ASN A 360 -26.69 -7.47 -27.14
C ASN A 360 -26.23 -6.28 -26.29
N GLY A 361 -24.98 -5.84 -26.46
CA GLY A 361 -24.40 -4.74 -25.65
C GLY A 361 -23.93 -5.11 -24.26
N SER A 362 -23.99 -6.40 -23.89
CA SER A 362 -23.51 -6.90 -22.60
C SER A 362 -22.01 -7.21 -22.65
N THR A 363 -21.34 -6.99 -21.51
CA THR A 363 -19.90 -7.33 -21.33
C THR A 363 -19.70 -8.57 -20.45
N ASP A 364 -20.77 -9.36 -20.22
CA ASP A 364 -20.74 -10.45 -19.24
C ASP A 364 -19.82 -11.62 -19.61
N ASN A 365 -19.45 -11.76 -20.88
CA ASN A 365 -18.46 -12.73 -21.34
C ASN A 365 -17.55 -12.12 -22.40
N PRO A 366 -16.62 -11.23 -22.02
CA PRO A 366 -15.72 -10.65 -22.99
C PRO A 366 -14.75 -11.70 -23.52
N THR A 367 -14.65 -11.79 -24.83
CA THR A 367 -13.60 -12.59 -25.46
C THR A 367 -12.39 -11.68 -25.65
N LEU A 368 -11.53 -11.60 -24.66
CA LEU A 368 -10.25 -10.94 -24.83
C LEU A 368 -9.31 -11.82 -25.63
N LYS A 369 -8.93 -11.38 -26.81
CA LYS A 369 -7.86 -12.02 -27.57
C LYS A 369 -6.52 -11.51 -27.07
N LEU A 370 -5.89 -12.29 -26.20
CA LEU A 370 -4.57 -11.96 -25.66
C LEU A 370 -3.45 -12.38 -26.61
N PRO A 371 -2.31 -11.65 -26.65
CA PRO A 371 -2.05 -10.43 -25.88
C PRO A 371 -2.72 -9.19 -26.48
N ILE A 372 -3.16 -8.28 -25.61
CA ILE A 372 -3.70 -6.98 -25.99
C ILE A 372 -2.70 -5.91 -25.64
N ARG A 373 -2.42 -4.99 -26.55
CA ARG A 373 -1.62 -3.80 -26.29
C ARG A 373 -2.51 -2.56 -26.26
N ILE A 374 -2.27 -1.71 -25.28
CA ILE A 374 -2.98 -0.46 -25.04
C ILE A 374 -1.99 0.67 -25.18
N GLN A 375 -2.37 1.72 -25.92
CA GLN A 375 -1.59 2.94 -26.06
C GLN A 375 -2.19 4.02 -25.14
N LEU A 376 -1.41 4.47 -24.19
CA LEU A 376 -1.76 5.53 -23.24
C LEU A 376 -0.61 6.52 -23.14
N LYS A 377 -0.93 7.81 -23.06
CA LYS A 377 0.06 8.86 -22.86
C LYS A 377 -0.34 9.74 -21.69
N ALA A 378 0.58 9.97 -20.76
CA ALA A 378 0.40 10.96 -19.70
C ALA A 378 0.64 12.36 -20.24
N VAL A 379 -0.24 13.29 -19.92
CA VAL A 379 -0.17 14.68 -20.36
C VAL A 379 -0.54 15.63 -19.23
N TYR A 380 0.00 16.84 -19.24
CA TYR A 380 -0.47 17.90 -18.37
C TYR A 380 -1.82 18.42 -18.84
N THR A 381 -2.75 18.61 -17.90
CA THR A 381 -4.10 19.09 -18.20
C THR A 381 -4.44 20.31 -17.35
N ASP A 382 -5.53 20.98 -17.69
CA ASP A 382 -6.16 21.98 -16.80
C ASP A 382 -6.85 21.27 -15.60
N ALA A 383 -7.35 22.06 -14.67
CA ALA A 383 -7.98 21.54 -13.44
C ALA A 383 -9.22 20.68 -13.72
N SER A 384 -9.92 20.92 -14.81
CA SER A 384 -11.11 20.15 -15.21
C SER A 384 -10.79 18.90 -16.03
N HIS A 385 -9.54 18.68 -16.40
CA HIS A 385 -9.08 17.61 -17.30
C HIS A 385 -9.67 17.65 -18.73
N ASN A 386 -10.20 18.80 -19.13
CA ASN A 386 -10.83 18.96 -20.45
C ASN A 386 -9.86 19.41 -21.54
N ASN A 387 -8.80 20.11 -21.17
CA ASN A 387 -7.84 20.67 -22.09
C ASN A 387 -6.41 20.40 -21.65
N VAL A 388 -5.47 20.48 -22.58
CA VAL A 388 -4.05 20.51 -22.27
C VAL A 388 -3.74 21.78 -21.46
N ALA A 389 -2.90 21.67 -20.45
CA ALA A 389 -2.54 22.80 -19.60
C ALA A 389 -1.78 23.89 -20.37
N ALA A 390 -2.15 25.16 -20.15
CA ALA A 390 -1.42 26.29 -20.70
C ALA A 390 -0.08 26.53 -19.98
N ALA A 391 -0.01 26.20 -18.70
CA ALA A 391 1.20 26.30 -17.88
C ALA A 391 1.32 25.07 -16.97
N HIS A 392 2.53 24.59 -16.80
CA HIS A 392 2.83 23.40 -16.00
C HIS A 392 4.33 23.35 -15.66
N GLY A 393 4.70 22.37 -14.86
CA GLY A 393 6.09 22.13 -14.51
C GLY A 393 6.95 21.61 -15.68
N THR A 394 8.23 21.47 -15.39
CA THR A 394 9.25 21.09 -16.39
C THR A 394 9.47 19.59 -16.48
N ARG A 395 8.94 18.81 -15.53
CA ARG A 395 9.11 17.36 -15.53
C ARG A 395 8.18 16.71 -16.57
N LYS A 396 8.71 15.74 -17.31
CA LYS A 396 7.90 14.96 -18.25
C LYS A 396 6.94 14.06 -17.45
N PRO A 397 5.63 14.11 -17.69
CA PRO A 397 4.70 13.19 -17.06
C PRO A 397 4.91 11.76 -17.58
N TYR A 398 4.61 10.77 -16.74
CA TYR A 398 4.77 9.35 -17.06
C TYR A 398 3.63 8.53 -16.45
N ILE A 399 3.53 7.27 -16.85
CA ILE A 399 2.52 6.33 -16.37
C ILE A 399 3.16 5.21 -15.59
N GLU A 400 2.60 4.89 -14.42
CA GLU A 400 2.94 3.72 -13.63
C GLU A 400 1.75 2.76 -13.54
N VAL A 401 2.01 1.46 -13.56
CA VAL A 401 1.00 0.43 -13.31
C VAL A 401 0.87 0.24 -11.80
N VAL A 402 -0.36 0.28 -11.31
CA VAL A 402 -0.68 0.11 -9.89
C VAL A 402 -1.09 -1.32 -9.58
N SER A 403 -2.03 -1.87 -10.35
CA SER A 403 -2.56 -3.21 -10.13
C SER A 403 -3.16 -3.81 -11.40
N GLY A 404 -3.38 -5.11 -11.35
CA GLY A 404 -3.95 -5.88 -12.46
C GLY A 404 -2.90 -6.46 -13.41
N PRO A 405 -3.36 -7.26 -14.39
CA PRO A 405 -2.48 -8.03 -15.26
C PRO A 405 -1.94 -7.18 -16.42
N LEU A 406 -1.33 -6.06 -16.11
CA LEU A 406 -0.85 -5.09 -17.08
C LEU A 406 0.65 -4.84 -16.88
N LYS A 407 1.42 -4.87 -17.95
CA LYS A 407 2.85 -4.58 -17.97
C LYS A 407 3.15 -3.37 -18.83
N LYS A 408 3.95 -2.45 -18.30
CA LYS A 408 4.53 -1.35 -19.05
C LYS A 408 5.63 -1.87 -19.99
N ILE A 409 5.44 -1.73 -21.29
CA ILE A 409 6.40 -2.13 -22.33
C ILE A 409 7.35 -0.96 -22.62
N ASP A 410 6.79 0.22 -22.80
CA ASP A 410 7.52 1.49 -22.96
C ASP A 410 6.69 2.63 -22.37
N ASP A 411 7.08 3.88 -22.55
CA ASP A 411 6.41 5.04 -21.96
C ASP A 411 4.93 5.18 -22.31
N THR A 412 4.50 4.61 -23.44
CA THR A 412 3.14 4.75 -23.95
C THR A 412 2.46 3.42 -24.28
N THR A 413 3.15 2.31 -24.18
CA THR A 413 2.64 0.99 -24.54
C THR A 413 2.52 0.09 -23.32
N PHE A 414 1.35 -0.50 -23.15
CA PHE A 414 1.03 -1.42 -22.04
C PHE A 414 0.45 -2.70 -22.62
N GLU A 415 0.82 -3.83 -22.04
CA GLU A 415 0.39 -5.15 -22.50
C GLU A 415 -0.37 -5.89 -21.40
N VAL A 416 -1.54 -6.43 -21.75
CA VAL A 416 -2.33 -7.27 -20.85
C VAL A 416 -1.79 -8.69 -20.88
N TYR A 417 -1.46 -9.22 -19.71
CA TYR A 417 -1.01 -10.60 -19.56
C TYR A 417 -2.17 -11.57 -19.42
N PRO A 418 -2.03 -12.82 -19.90
CA PRO A 418 -3.08 -13.82 -19.81
C PRO A 418 -3.29 -14.34 -18.38
N TYR A 419 -2.28 -14.18 -17.52
CA TYR A 419 -2.31 -14.70 -16.16
C TYR A 419 -1.52 -13.83 -15.20
N GLU A 420 -2.08 -13.71 -13.99
CA GLU A 420 -1.39 -13.14 -12.84
C GLU A 420 -2.02 -13.68 -11.55
N ALA A 421 -1.26 -13.73 -10.45
CA ALA A 421 -1.78 -14.16 -9.15
C ALA A 421 -3.00 -13.32 -8.72
N GLY A 422 -4.14 -13.96 -8.53
CA GLY A 422 -5.41 -13.30 -8.24
C GLY A 422 -6.15 -12.74 -9.46
N TRP A 423 -5.61 -12.88 -10.67
CA TRP A 423 -6.21 -12.41 -11.92
C TRP A 423 -7.57 -13.04 -12.21
N ASP A 424 -7.76 -14.27 -11.79
CA ASP A 424 -9.01 -15.03 -11.98
C ASP A 424 -10.12 -14.69 -10.98
N ASN A 425 -9.92 -13.71 -10.11
CA ASN A 425 -10.95 -13.24 -9.19
C ASN A 425 -12.10 -12.57 -9.97
N PRO A 426 -13.30 -13.15 -10.02
CA PRO A 426 -14.39 -12.66 -10.85
C PRO A 426 -14.93 -11.27 -10.46
N ARG A 427 -14.63 -10.77 -9.29
CA ARG A 427 -15.05 -9.42 -8.87
C ARG A 427 -13.99 -8.34 -9.13
N ARG A 428 -12.69 -8.69 -9.15
CA ARG A 428 -11.59 -7.72 -9.21
C ARG A 428 -10.63 -7.96 -10.37
N SER A 429 -10.58 -9.15 -10.91
CA SER A 429 -9.53 -9.59 -11.83
C SER A 429 -9.65 -9.10 -13.26
N PHE A 430 -10.74 -8.45 -13.63
CA PHE A 430 -10.88 -7.88 -14.96
C PHE A 430 -10.72 -6.36 -14.98
N THR A 431 -10.00 -5.86 -14.00
CA THR A 431 -9.71 -4.44 -13.85
C THR A 431 -8.21 -4.26 -13.64
N ALA A 432 -7.62 -3.35 -14.40
CA ALA A 432 -6.28 -2.85 -14.16
C ALA A 432 -6.34 -1.38 -13.74
N TRP A 433 -5.34 -0.95 -12.98
CA TRP A 433 -5.18 0.44 -12.57
C TRP A 433 -3.82 0.96 -12.98
N VAL A 434 -3.83 2.13 -13.58
CA VAL A 434 -2.61 2.91 -13.85
C VAL A 434 -2.77 4.31 -13.28
N ILE A 435 -1.65 4.99 -13.10
CA ILE A 435 -1.61 6.41 -12.70
C ILE A 435 -0.75 7.19 -13.69
N ALA A 436 -1.22 8.39 -14.05
CA ALA A 436 -0.38 9.42 -14.65
C ALA A 436 0.26 10.21 -13.54
N VAL A 437 1.54 10.47 -13.63
CA VAL A 437 2.35 11.15 -12.61
C VAL A 437 3.19 12.24 -13.24
N ALA A 438 3.25 13.39 -12.59
CA ALA A 438 4.27 14.39 -12.81
C ALA A 438 4.98 14.69 -11.50
N ASP A 439 6.29 14.54 -11.46
CA ASP A 439 7.07 14.87 -10.27
C ASP A 439 7.10 16.37 -10.02
N ALA A 440 7.23 16.75 -8.76
CA ALA A 440 7.40 18.15 -8.36
C ALA A 440 8.67 18.75 -8.96
N ASP A 441 8.64 20.03 -9.24
CA ASP A 441 9.81 20.84 -9.58
C ASP A 441 9.97 22.02 -8.61
N GLY A 442 10.78 23.00 -8.95
CA GLY A 442 10.98 24.19 -8.10
C GLY A 442 9.75 25.08 -7.96
N THR A 443 8.79 24.99 -8.86
CA THR A 443 7.62 25.88 -8.95
C THR A 443 6.32 25.15 -8.66
N TYR A 444 6.18 23.91 -9.12
CA TYR A 444 4.94 23.14 -9.06
C TYR A 444 5.04 21.93 -8.14
N LYS A 445 3.95 21.64 -7.44
CA LYS A 445 3.75 20.39 -6.72
C LYS A 445 3.73 19.22 -7.69
N GLY A 446 4.00 18.00 -7.20
CA GLY A 446 3.71 16.79 -7.94
C GLY A 446 2.21 16.69 -8.28
N ALA A 447 1.90 15.96 -9.33
CA ALA A 447 0.52 15.68 -9.73
C ALA A 447 0.34 14.20 -10.03
N VAL A 448 -0.86 13.70 -9.77
CA VAL A 448 -1.23 12.30 -10.03
C VAL A 448 -2.68 12.21 -10.46
N GLN A 449 -2.97 11.31 -11.39
CA GLN A 449 -4.33 10.98 -11.81
C GLN A 449 -4.46 9.48 -12.04
N PRO A 450 -5.32 8.78 -11.29
CA PRO A 450 -5.61 7.38 -11.56
C PRO A 450 -6.49 7.18 -12.78
N LEU A 451 -6.34 6.02 -13.40
CA LEU A 451 -7.19 5.52 -14.47
C LEU A 451 -7.55 4.06 -14.20
N ARG A 452 -8.82 3.79 -14.12
CA ARG A 452 -9.36 2.43 -14.10
C ARG A 452 -9.54 1.91 -15.52
N ILE A 453 -8.99 0.74 -15.79
CA ILE A 453 -9.10 0.07 -17.08
C ILE A 453 -9.95 -1.19 -16.89
N ASP A 454 -11.16 -1.19 -17.41
CA ASP A 454 -12.00 -2.38 -17.42
C ASP A 454 -11.60 -3.28 -18.58
N LEU A 455 -11.18 -4.49 -18.23
CA LEU A 455 -10.77 -5.53 -19.16
C LEU A 455 -11.95 -6.44 -19.58
N ARG A 456 -13.11 -6.19 -19.01
CA ARG A 456 -14.36 -6.89 -19.29
C ARG A 456 -15.43 -5.97 -19.83
#